data_fff9419af151f46f37f8244379f7356e
#
_entry.id   fff9419af151f46f37f8244379f7356e
#
_cell.length_a   1.000
_cell.length_b   1.000
_cell.length_c   1.000
_cell.angle_alpha   90.00
_cell.angle_beta   90.00
_cell.angle_gamma   90.00
#
_symmetry.space_group_name_H-M   'P 1'
#
loop_
_entity.id
_entity.type
_entity.pdbx_description
1 polymer ?
#
loop_
_entity_poly.entity_id
_entity_poly.type
_entity_poly.pdbx_seq_one_letter_code
_entity_poly.pdbx_strand_id
1 'polypeptide(L)'
;MKIYVSGSIYGGTQKIDTYKTLIEELEKYGEVLTKIIADPNTIANEVYQKDEDIYEDLEKKLISADILFAEVSIPSLGVGYELGFADKLNKKIIAIYDKNYTEKVTTMIRGNKRITLIPYQRIEEITNNLDKILVE
;
A
#
# COMPACT_ATOMS: atom_id res chain seq x y z
N MET A 1 15.10 7.29 -0.34
CA MET A 1 13.74 7.15 -0.87
C MET A 1 12.79 6.81 0.26
N LYS A 2 11.66 7.48 0.31
CA LYS A 2 10.62 7.25 1.33
C LYS A 2 9.42 6.57 0.67
N ILE A 3 9.01 5.45 1.23
CA ILE A 3 7.97 4.59 0.68
C ILE A 3 6.78 4.53 1.63
N TYR A 4 5.61 4.92 1.14
CA TYR A 4 4.35 4.75 1.85
C TYR A 4 3.71 3.45 1.36
N VAL A 5 3.60 2.47 2.22
CA VAL A 5 2.95 1.19 1.87
C VAL A 5 1.50 1.24 2.35
N SER A 6 0.57 0.96 1.46
CA SER A 6 -0.87 0.97 1.72
C SER A 6 -1.47 -0.41 1.47
N GLY A 7 -2.37 -0.83 2.34
CA GLY A 7 -3.08 -2.09 2.22
C GLY A 7 -4.25 -2.14 3.17
N SER A 8 -5.24 -2.98 2.89
CA SER A 8 -6.41 -3.13 3.73
C SER A 8 -6.05 -3.76 5.07
N ILE A 9 -6.38 -3.08 6.17
CA ILE A 9 -6.22 -3.59 7.55
C ILE A 9 -7.53 -4.10 8.13
N TYR A 10 -8.66 -3.64 7.61
CA TYR A 10 -9.99 -4.03 8.10
C TYR A 10 -10.63 -5.16 7.30
N GLY A 11 -10.08 -5.50 6.14
CA GLY A 11 -10.61 -6.54 5.25
C GLY A 11 -10.25 -7.98 5.65
N GLY A 12 -9.62 -8.16 6.81
CA GLY A 12 -9.18 -9.46 7.30
C GLY A 12 -7.67 -9.55 7.46
N THR A 13 -7.21 -10.66 8.05
CA THR A 13 -5.79 -10.87 8.36
C THR A 13 -5.04 -11.66 7.29
N GLN A 14 -5.70 -12.07 6.22
CA GLN A 14 -5.13 -12.97 5.20
C GLN A 14 -3.92 -12.38 4.47
N LYS A 15 -3.77 -11.06 4.49
CA LYS A 15 -2.69 -10.35 3.79
C LYS A 15 -1.55 -9.87 4.70
N ILE A 16 -1.63 -10.08 6.00
CA ILE A 16 -0.59 -9.62 6.94
C ILE A 16 0.78 -10.19 6.58
N ASP A 17 0.86 -11.48 6.28
CA ASP A 17 2.15 -12.10 5.90
C ASP A 17 2.67 -11.53 4.58
N THR A 18 1.78 -11.26 3.63
CA THR A 18 2.13 -10.58 2.38
C THR A 18 2.70 -9.20 2.65
N TYR A 19 2.05 -8.42 3.52
CA TYR A 19 2.53 -7.08 3.89
C TYR A 19 3.89 -7.13 4.58
N LYS A 20 4.11 -8.09 5.49
CA LYS A 20 5.41 -8.27 6.17
C LYS A 20 6.52 -8.52 5.15
N THR A 21 6.32 -9.48 4.27
CA THR A 21 7.29 -9.83 3.24
C THR A 21 7.59 -8.63 2.34
N LEU A 22 6.54 -7.93 1.90
CA LEU A 22 6.68 -6.77 1.04
C LEU A 22 7.48 -5.65 1.73
N ILE A 23 7.14 -5.34 2.98
CA ILE A 23 7.81 -4.29 3.75
C ILE A 23 9.28 -4.62 3.96
N GLU A 24 9.59 -5.85 4.39
CA GLU A 24 10.97 -6.30 4.60
C GLU A 24 11.82 -6.13 3.34
N GLU A 25 11.27 -6.49 2.19
CA GLU A 25 11.98 -6.35 0.92
C GLU A 25 12.10 -4.88 0.47
N LEU A 26 11.05 -4.08 0.64
CA LEU A 26 11.08 -2.66 0.31
C LEU A 26 12.08 -1.87 1.17
N GLU A 27 12.28 -2.28 2.43
CA GLU A 27 13.25 -1.64 3.32
C GLU A 27 14.69 -1.71 2.81
N LYS A 28 14.99 -2.64 1.92
CA LYS A 28 16.29 -2.72 1.26
C LYS A 28 16.52 -1.58 0.25
N TYR A 29 15.45 -0.90 -0.16
CA TYR A 29 15.49 0.15 -1.19
C TYR A 29 15.23 1.54 -0.62
N GLY A 30 14.64 1.65 0.57
CA GLY A 30 14.35 2.93 1.19
C GLY A 30 13.68 2.80 2.54
N GLU A 31 13.26 3.93 3.09
CA GLU A 31 12.56 3.99 4.37
C GLU A 31 11.06 3.72 4.15
N VAL A 32 10.52 2.69 4.77
CA VAL A 32 9.09 2.40 4.77
C VAL A 32 8.43 3.16 5.93
N LEU A 33 7.52 4.07 5.61
CA LEU A 33 6.91 5.00 6.58
C LEU A 33 5.72 4.37 7.33
N THR A 34 5.11 3.33 6.79
CA THR A 34 3.81 2.78 7.25
C THR A 34 3.90 1.29 7.57
N LYS A 35 4.85 0.90 8.41
CA LYS A 35 5.02 -0.51 8.83
C LYS A 35 3.83 -1.06 9.60
N ILE A 36 2.96 -0.19 10.12
CA ILE A 36 1.80 -0.55 10.92
C ILE A 36 0.80 -1.45 10.19
N ILE A 37 0.77 -1.42 8.86
CA ILE A 37 -0.15 -2.28 8.10
C ILE A 37 0.17 -3.77 8.26
N ALA A 38 1.40 -4.11 8.63
CA ALA A 38 1.82 -5.48 8.92
C ALA A 38 1.73 -5.84 10.41
N ASP A 39 1.31 -4.92 11.27
CA ASP A 39 1.11 -5.16 12.69
C ASP A 39 -0.31 -5.68 12.93
N PRO A 40 -0.48 -6.92 13.43
CA PRO A 40 -1.81 -7.47 13.70
C PRO A 40 -2.57 -6.71 14.79
N ASN A 41 -1.90 -5.88 15.59
CA ASN A 41 -2.50 -5.09 16.65
C ASN A 41 -2.89 -3.67 16.22
N THR A 42 -2.72 -3.30 14.97
CA THR A 42 -2.97 -1.93 14.49
C THR A 42 -4.39 -1.47 14.80
N ILE A 43 -5.41 -2.29 14.51
CA ILE A 43 -6.80 -1.93 14.79
C ILE A 43 -7.04 -1.72 16.28
N ALA A 44 -6.52 -2.62 17.12
CA ALA A 44 -6.66 -2.50 18.56
C ALA A 44 -5.95 -1.25 19.10
N ASN A 45 -4.79 -0.92 18.56
CA ASN A 45 -4.03 0.27 18.94
C ASN A 45 -4.74 1.56 18.51
N GLU A 46 -5.39 1.58 17.36
CA GLU A 46 -6.13 2.75 16.86
C GLU A 46 -7.34 3.11 17.71
N VAL A 47 -7.96 2.14 18.40
CA VAL A 47 -9.10 2.38 19.29
C VAL A 47 -8.77 3.41 20.37
N TYR A 48 -7.52 3.53 20.77
CA TYR A 48 -7.06 4.46 21.81
C TYR A 48 -6.60 5.81 21.26
N GLN A 49 -6.68 6.01 19.94
CA GLN A 49 -6.25 7.24 19.28
C GLN A 49 -7.44 7.96 18.68
N LYS A 50 -7.35 9.29 18.58
CA LYS A 50 -8.38 10.07 17.89
C LYS A 50 -8.20 9.95 16.40
N ASP A 51 -9.32 9.92 15.66
CA ASP A 51 -9.29 9.85 14.19
C ASP A 51 -8.47 10.99 13.59
N GLU A 52 -8.59 12.20 14.13
CA GLU A 52 -7.86 13.37 13.63
C GLU A 52 -6.35 13.17 13.75
N ASP A 53 -5.87 12.58 14.84
CA ASP A 53 -4.45 12.35 15.08
C ASP A 53 -3.90 11.27 14.15
N ILE A 54 -4.65 10.21 13.93
CA ILE A 54 -4.30 9.15 12.98
C ILE A 54 -4.21 9.72 11.57
N TYR A 55 -5.23 10.48 11.15
CA TYR A 55 -5.27 11.10 9.83
C TYR A 55 -4.09 12.05 9.60
N GLU A 56 -3.82 12.94 10.57
CA GLU A 56 -2.71 13.90 10.46
C GLU A 56 -1.35 13.20 10.32
N ASP A 57 -1.12 12.11 11.07
CA ASP A 57 0.12 11.34 10.98
C ASP A 57 0.27 10.71 9.59
N LEU A 58 -0.80 10.06 9.10
CA LEU A 58 -0.78 9.42 7.79
C LEU A 58 -0.66 10.45 6.65
N GLU A 59 -1.32 11.60 6.77
CA GLU A 59 -1.22 12.69 5.80
C GLU A 59 0.22 13.19 5.70
N LYS A 60 0.87 13.44 6.82
CA LYS A 60 2.29 13.87 6.84
C LYS A 60 3.20 12.85 6.17
N LYS A 61 3.00 11.58 6.48
CA LYS A 61 3.77 10.49 5.87
C LYS A 61 3.56 10.44 4.36
N LEU A 62 2.31 10.55 3.91
CA LEU A 62 1.98 10.51 2.49
C LEU A 62 2.58 11.70 1.73
N ILE A 63 2.50 12.89 2.31
CA ILE A 63 3.09 14.10 1.72
C ILE A 63 4.61 13.95 1.59
N SER A 64 5.27 13.36 2.60
CA SER A 64 6.73 13.19 2.60
C SER A 64 7.21 12.04 1.71
N ALA A 65 6.34 11.12 1.33
CA ALA A 65 6.71 9.95 0.56
C ALA A 65 7.11 10.28 -0.88
N ASP A 66 8.04 9.52 -1.42
CA ASP A 66 8.39 9.57 -2.83
C ASP A 66 7.51 8.62 -3.65
N ILE A 67 7.14 7.50 -3.06
CA ILE A 67 6.35 6.44 -3.71
C ILE A 67 5.23 6.00 -2.78
N LEU A 68 4.03 5.83 -3.34
CA LEU A 68 2.95 5.06 -2.73
C LEU A 68 2.96 3.65 -3.34
N PHE A 69 3.17 2.66 -2.51
CA PHE A 69 3.14 1.24 -2.91
C PHE A 69 1.94 0.57 -2.25
N ALA A 70 0.93 0.21 -3.03
CA ALA A 70 -0.34 -0.28 -2.51
C ALA A 70 -0.62 -1.73 -2.91
N GLU A 71 -1.11 -2.53 -1.96
CA GLU A 71 -1.69 -3.85 -2.23
C GLU A 71 -3.21 -3.70 -2.25
N VAL A 72 -3.82 -3.93 -3.41
CA VAL A 72 -5.21 -3.56 -3.67
C VAL A 72 -6.13 -4.77 -3.91
N SER A 73 -5.73 -5.97 -3.48
CA SER A 73 -6.55 -7.17 -3.64
C SER A 73 -7.87 -7.11 -2.89
N ILE A 74 -7.85 -6.55 -1.69
CA ILE A 74 -9.03 -6.43 -0.82
C ILE A 74 -9.57 -5.00 -0.95
N PRO A 75 -10.84 -4.82 -1.33
CA PRO A 75 -11.45 -3.50 -1.40
C PRO A 75 -11.34 -2.76 -0.07
N SER A 76 -10.90 -1.51 -0.11
CA SER A 76 -10.71 -0.68 1.07
C SER A 76 -10.93 0.79 0.72
N LEU A 77 -11.83 1.43 1.44
CA LEU A 77 -12.08 2.86 1.28
C LEU A 77 -10.84 3.68 1.64
N GLY A 78 -10.13 3.28 2.71
CA GLY A 78 -8.92 3.96 3.14
C GLY A 78 -7.80 3.90 2.11
N VAL A 79 -7.56 2.72 1.53
CA VAL A 79 -6.57 2.55 0.47
C VAL A 79 -6.94 3.38 -0.76
N GLY A 80 -8.21 3.37 -1.16
CA GLY A 80 -8.70 4.18 -2.28
C GLY A 80 -8.50 5.68 -2.04
N TYR A 81 -8.78 6.14 -0.83
CA TYR A 81 -8.57 7.53 -0.45
C TYR A 81 -7.08 7.91 -0.56
N GLU A 82 -6.19 7.08 -0.03
CA GLU A 82 -4.75 7.30 -0.08
C GLU A 82 -4.21 7.33 -1.52
N LEU A 83 -4.69 6.44 -2.36
CA LEU A 83 -4.33 6.42 -3.79
C LEU A 83 -4.73 7.71 -4.50
N GLY A 84 -5.95 8.16 -4.31
CA GLY A 84 -6.44 9.40 -4.90
C GLY A 84 -5.68 10.62 -4.38
N PHE A 85 -5.35 10.63 -3.10
CA PHE A 85 -4.57 11.70 -2.48
C PHE A 85 -3.15 11.75 -3.08
N ALA A 86 -2.48 10.60 -3.17
CA ALA A 86 -1.14 10.50 -3.76
C ALA A 86 -1.13 10.93 -5.23
N ASP A 87 -2.16 10.56 -5.98
CA ASP A 87 -2.30 10.94 -7.37
C ASP A 87 -2.39 12.47 -7.54
N LYS A 88 -3.16 13.12 -6.70
CA LYS A 88 -3.26 14.60 -6.71
C LYS A 88 -1.97 15.29 -6.30
N LEU A 89 -1.13 14.64 -5.51
CA LEU A 89 0.18 15.13 -5.15
C LEU A 89 1.27 14.79 -6.19
N ASN A 90 0.89 14.16 -7.30
CA ASN A 90 1.80 13.70 -8.36
C ASN A 90 2.87 12.73 -7.86
N LYS A 91 2.54 11.91 -6.86
CA LYS A 91 3.42 10.87 -6.37
C LYS A 91 3.49 9.72 -7.37
N LYS A 92 4.63 9.02 -7.39
CA LYS A 92 4.72 7.75 -8.10
C LYS A 92 3.85 6.73 -7.36
N ILE A 93 2.98 6.04 -8.09
CA ILE A 93 2.06 5.06 -7.53
C ILE A 93 2.27 3.70 -8.19
N ILE A 94 2.54 2.70 -7.37
CA ILE A 94 2.62 1.30 -7.77
C ILE A 94 1.55 0.56 -6.98
N ALA A 95 0.67 -0.14 -7.68
CA ALA A 95 -0.38 -0.96 -7.07
C ALA A 95 -0.21 -2.41 -7.52
N ILE A 96 -0.28 -3.33 -6.57
CA ILE A 96 -0.19 -4.76 -6.83
C ILE A 96 -1.48 -5.46 -6.38
N TYR A 97 -1.85 -6.53 -7.06
CA TYR A 97 -3.01 -7.32 -6.67
C TYR A 97 -2.78 -8.81 -6.93
N ASP A 98 -3.34 -9.62 -6.04
CA ASP A 98 -3.29 -11.07 -6.11
C ASP A 98 -4.37 -11.57 -7.09
N LYS A 99 -3.95 -12.25 -8.15
CA LYS A 99 -4.85 -12.84 -9.16
C LYS A 99 -5.81 -13.88 -8.61
N ASN A 100 -5.50 -14.46 -7.46
CA ASN A 100 -6.33 -15.49 -6.84
C ASN A 100 -7.57 -14.90 -6.15
N TYR A 101 -7.62 -13.58 -5.96
CA TYR A 101 -8.80 -12.91 -5.44
C TYR A 101 -9.84 -12.77 -6.53
N THR A 102 -11.08 -13.14 -6.20
CA THR A 102 -12.21 -13.12 -7.15
C THR A 102 -12.74 -11.72 -7.38
N GLU A 103 -12.48 -10.80 -6.46
CA GLU A 103 -12.94 -9.44 -6.55
C GLU A 103 -12.12 -8.63 -7.55
N LYS A 104 -12.83 -7.91 -8.39
CA LYS A 104 -12.21 -7.12 -9.43
C LYS A 104 -11.67 -5.81 -8.86
N VAL A 105 -10.41 -5.49 -9.18
CA VAL A 105 -9.85 -4.18 -8.86
C VAL A 105 -10.72 -3.09 -9.51
N THR A 106 -11.04 -2.06 -8.72
CA THR A 106 -11.93 -0.97 -9.18
C THR A 106 -11.43 -0.28 -10.45
N THR A 107 -12.37 0.16 -11.28
CA THR A 107 -12.07 0.92 -12.50
C THR A 107 -11.30 2.21 -12.22
N MET A 108 -11.45 2.78 -11.03
CA MET A 108 -10.73 4.01 -10.63
C MET A 108 -9.21 3.77 -10.52
N ILE A 109 -8.80 2.55 -10.23
CA ILE A 109 -7.38 2.15 -10.20
C ILE A 109 -6.97 1.63 -11.58
N ARG A 110 -7.76 0.75 -12.15
CA ARG A 110 -7.45 0.08 -13.42
C ARG A 110 -7.39 1.07 -14.60
N GLY A 111 -8.24 2.08 -14.58
CA GLY A 111 -8.33 3.07 -15.65
C GLY A 111 -7.37 4.25 -15.51
N ASN A 112 -6.73 4.41 -14.37
CA ASN A 112 -5.80 5.51 -14.14
C ASN A 112 -4.40 5.16 -14.66
N LYS A 113 -4.01 5.73 -15.79
CA LYS A 113 -2.73 5.44 -16.46
C LYS A 113 -1.50 5.93 -15.68
N ARG A 114 -1.69 6.77 -14.66
CA ARG A 114 -0.61 7.21 -13.78
C ARG A 114 -0.26 6.19 -12.70
N ILE A 115 -1.10 5.15 -12.54
CA ILE A 115 -0.86 4.04 -11.62
C ILE A 115 -0.24 2.88 -12.38
N THR A 116 0.90 2.40 -11.91
CA THR A 116 1.48 1.15 -12.41
C THR A 116 0.81 0.00 -11.67
N LEU A 117 -0.07 -0.73 -12.35
CA LEU A 117 -0.82 -1.84 -11.77
C LEU A 117 -0.20 -3.18 -12.18
N ILE A 118 0.21 -3.97 -11.19
CA ILE A 118 0.94 -5.23 -11.43
C ILE A 118 0.20 -6.39 -10.77
N PRO A 119 -0.24 -7.39 -11.54
CA PRO A 119 -0.82 -8.61 -10.99
C PRO A 119 0.28 -9.56 -10.49
N TYR A 120 -0.03 -10.37 -9.49
CA TYR A 120 0.85 -11.45 -9.03
C TYR A 120 0.03 -12.67 -8.59
N GLN A 121 0.65 -13.84 -8.61
CA GLN A 121 0.11 -15.05 -7.99
C GLN A 121 0.83 -15.33 -6.67
N ARG A 122 2.12 -15.09 -6.64
CA ARG A 122 2.96 -15.23 -5.46
C ARG A 122 3.70 -13.92 -5.23
N ILE A 123 3.79 -13.49 -3.98
CA ILE A 123 4.39 -12.19 -3.65
C ILE A 123 5.87 -12.11 -4.11
N GLU A 124 6.56 -13.23 -4.22
CA GLU A 124 7.94 -13.29 -4.70
C GLU A 124 8.08 -12.79 -6.13
N GLU A 125 7.02 -12.88 -6.94
CA GLU A 125 7.02 -12.32 -8.29
C GLU A 125 7.20 -10.79 -8.26
N ILE A 126 6.76 -10.16 -7.18
CA ILE A 126 6.94 -8.73 -6.95
C ILE A 126 8.29 -8.47 -6.27
N THR A 127 8.55 -9.13 -5.14
CA THR A 127 9.73 -8.85 -4.32
C THR A 127 11.05 -9.16 -5.04
N ASN A 128 11.07 -10.16 -5.90
CA ASN A 128 12.25 -10.48 -6.70
C ASN A 128 12.50 -9.51 -7.86
N ASN A 129 11.58 -8.60 -8.13
CA ASN A 129 11.66 -7.64 -9.24
C ASN A 129 11.57 -6.17 -8.80
N LEU A 130 11.71 -5.91 -7.50
CA LEU A 130 11.59 -4.54 -6.97
C LEU A 130 12.62 -3.58 -7.57
N ASP A 131 13.81 -4.05 -7.89
CA ASP A 131 14.84 -3.25 -8.56
C ASP A 131 14.35 -2.66 -9.88
N LYS A 132 13.54 -3.40 -10.61
CA LYS A 132 12.92 -2.93 -11.87
C LYS A 132 11.65 -2.12 -11.63
N ILE A 133 10.80 -2.61 -10.72
CA ILE A 133 9.50 -1.97 -10.44
C ILE A 133 9.67 -0.56 -9.89
N LEU A 134 10.64 -0.36 -9.00
CA LEU A 134 10.83 0.93 -8.32
C LEU A 134 11.48 2.00 -9.20
N VAL A 135 12.19 1.63 -10.27
CA VAL A 135 12.89 2.59 -11.14
C VAL A 135 12.11 2.97 -12.39
N GLU A 136 11.04 2.27 -12.69
CA GLU A 136 10.15 2.61 -13.81
C GLU A 136 9.14 3.74 -13.44
#